data_e1e93abb185c5f763a3b680b7b9dca3b
#
_entry.id   e1e93abb185c5f763a3b680b7b9dca3b
#
_cell.length_a   1.000
_cell.length_b   1.000
_cell.length_c   1.000
_cell.angle_alpha   90.00
_cell.angle_beta   90.00
_cell.angle_gamma   90.00
#
_symmetry.space_group_name_H-M   'P 1'
#
loop_
_entity.id
_entity.type
_entity.pdbx_description
1 polymer ?
#
loop_
_entity_poly.entity_id
_entity_poly.type
_entity_poly.pdbx_seq_one_letter_code
_entity_poly.pdbx_strand_id
1 'polypeptide(L)'
;MRVRLAKEDINSNYKVSLSDISKEKDFIKILEDYNIEYKKTEYFKDFFMYKLLNINIKFIMVLQEKASNYIKYIEPVSIYSLPLQIDDENGEVPVIYPEKNKNYITLGVVDNGIAHIKYLDPWIKRVHTRFLKKDTSATHGTFVSGIALYGDKLENMKIVKNEGFYLLDATVLSSTTMEEDDLLKNIISAIKENYKKVKIWNLSLSVKLAIEEDTFSDFGVVLDHLQKTYGVLIFKSAGNGGNFMKKLPKGKLYHGSDSLLSVVIGAINNDGYASNYSRVGLGPKGTIKPDLASYGGELLLGDNGEMIMKGVKSFSRNGNIASSSGTSFATARISSLVTIIYQNICKDFRDFSDFNSILLKALIIHSAKNTDKNLSMEEIGYGIPATSTEILSYFKNENIKIFNGVMEKNQKIELDASFFDYKKDIKVKITLVYDTEFDYFQNGEYIKSDIKIKDFSENGRNLTRKFEGILARNKKIELYSDNDIKKNYTLIVEKLN
;
A
#
# COMPACT_ATOMS: atom_id res chain seq x y z
N MET A 1 25.59 1.04 -10.72
CA MET A 1 24.69 2.10 -11.27
C MET A 1 23.70 1.49 -12.24
N ARG A 2 22.41 1.84 -12.12
CA ARG A 2 21.35 1.47 -13.05
C ARG A 2 20.98 2.66 -13.92
N VAL A 3 20.74 2.46 -15.22
CA VAL A 3 20.32 3.51 -16.15
C VAL A 3 19.08 3.06 -16.90
N ARG A 4 18.03 3.89 -16.89
CA ARG A 4 16.88 3.81 -17.77
C ARG A 4 16.90 5.02 -18.70
N LEU A 5 16.60 4.81 -19.96
CA LEU A 5 16.54 5.89 -20.95
C LEU A 5 15.08 6.23 -21.27
N ALA A 6 14.82 7.50 -21.58
CA ALA A 6 13.56 7.93 -22.15
C ALA A 6 13.35 7.26 -23.53
N LYS A 7 12.09 7.08 -23.92
CA LYS A 7 11.75 6.37 -25.18
C LYS A 7 12.10 7.13 -26.47
N GLU A 8 12.43 8.41 -26.36
CA GLU A 8 12.74 9.28 -27.51
C GLU A 8 14.08 9.96 -27.24
N ASP A 9 14.90 10.18 -28.28
CA ASP A 9 16.17 10.89 -28.24
C ASP A 9 16.06 12.40 -27.96
N ILE A 10 14.99 12.82 -27.30
CA ILE A 10 14.72 14.20 -26.93
C ILE A 10 15.28 14.45 -25.55
N ASN A 11 15.80 15.66 -25.33
CA ASN A 11 16.22 16.12 -24.00
C ASN A 11 15.07 15.93 -23.00
N SER A 12 15.34 15.22 -21.91
CA SER A 12 14.35 14.87 -20.89
C SER A 12 14.87 15.22 -19.49
N ASN A 13 13.96 15.38 -18.57
CA ASN A 13 14.33 15.48 -17.14
C ASN A 13 14.64 14.10 -16.61
N TYR A 14 15.76 13.98 -15.91
CA TYR A 14 16.19 12.73 -15.31
C TYR A 14 16.32 12.88 -13.79
N LYS A 15 15.98 11.81 -13.10
CA LYS A 15 16.13 11.65 -11.67
C LYS A 15 17.41 10.84 -11.40
N VAL A 16 18.25 11.35 -10.51
CA VAL A 16 19.52 10.70 -10.10
C VAL A 16 19.53 10.54 -8.59
N SER A 17 19.80 9.33 -8.14
CA SER A 17 20.04 9.00 -6.73
C SER A 17 21.49 8.57 -6.53
N LEU A 18 22.11 9.01 -5.43
CA LEU A 18 23.45 8.60 -5.05
C LEU A 18 23.40 7.39 -4.11
N SER A 19 24.33 6.46 -4.28
CA SER A 19 24.56 5.36 -3.33
C SER A 19 25.50 5.77 -2.20
N ASP A 20 26.33 6.79 -2.42
CA ASP A 20 27.25 7.33 -1.44
C ASP A 20 27.12 8.85 -1.35
N ILE A 21 26.51 9.32 -0.25
CA ILE A 21 26.29 10.75 0.01
C ILE A 21 27.60 11.51 0.20
N SER A 22 28.67 10.87 0.68
CA SER A 22 29.96 11.53 0.86
C SER A 22 30.52 12.07 -0.46
N LYS A 23 30.04 11.54 -1.59
CA LYS A 23 30.40 11.93 -2.96
C LYS A 23 29.51 13.01 -3.56
N GLU A 24 28.62 13.60 -2.78
CA GLU A 24 27.72 14.67 -3.25
C GLU A 24 28.46 15.84 -3.87
N LYS A 25 29.54 16.28 -3.25
CA LYS A 25 30.37 17.40 -3.77
C LYS A 25 31.02 17.06 -5.13
N ASP A 26 31.48 15.83 -5.27
CA ASP A 26 32.07 15.35 -6.53
C ASP A 26 31.03 15.32 -7.63
N PHE A 27 29.80 14.87 -7.29
CA PHE A 27 28.66 14.84 -8.21
C PHE A 27 28.24 16.25 -8.64
N ILE A 28 28.08 17.18 -7.70
CA ILE A 28 27.72 18.58 -8.00
C ILE A 28 28.76 19.23 -8.91
N LYS A 29 30.06 19.01 -8.65
CA LYS A 29 31.13 19.52 -9.49
C LYS A 29 31.01 19.03 -10.94
N ILE A 30 30.64 17.77 -11.18
CA ILE A 30 30.40 17.27 -12.54
C ILE A 30 29.24 18.04 -13.19
N LEU A 31 28.15 18.30 -12.47
CA LEU A 31 27.01 19.05 -13.01
C LEU A 31 27.42 20.48 -13.39
N GLU A 32 28.19 21.14 -12.55
CA GLU A 32 28.72 22.49 -12.78
C GLU A 32 29.70 22.56 -13.97
N ASP A 33 30.65 21.62 -14.05
CA ASP A 33 31.63 21.50 -15.14
C ASP A 33 30.96 21.35 -16.53
N TYR A 34 29.76 20.76 -16.57
CA TYR A 34 28.96 20.56 -17.78
C TYR A 34 27.77 21.53 -17.94
N ASN A 35 27.69 22.56 -17.06
CA ASN A 35 26.58 23.53 -17.03
C ASN A 35 25.18 22.88 -17.00
N ILE A 36 25.03 21.82 -16.21
CA ILE A 36 23.74 21.11 -16.06
C ILE A 36 22.92 21.78 -14.97
N GLU A 37 21.74 22.23 -15.36
CA GLU A 37 20.73 22.73 -14.41
C GLU A 37 20.13 21.56 -13.63
N TYR A 38 20.05 21.70 -12.31
CA TYR A 38 19.51 20.66 -11.43
C TYR A 38 18.71 21.21 -10.27
N LYS A 39 17.85 20.37 -9.69
CA LYS A 39 17.09 20.63 -8.47
C LYS A 39 17.30 19.49 -7.50
N LYS A 40 17.82 19.78 -6.30
CA LYS A 40 17.88 18.82 -5.19
C LYS A 40 16.52 18.77 -4.49
N THR A 41 15.97 17.57 -4.29
CA THR A 41 14.75 17.33 -3.50
C THR A 41 15.06 16.41 -2.35
N GLU A 42 14.95 16.91 -1.13
CA GLU A 42 15.05 16.11 0.09
C GLU A 42 13.64 15.69 0.53
N TYR A 43 13.43 14.39 0.72
CA TYR A 43 12.16 13.82 1.19
C TYR A 43 12.13 13.71 2.72
N PHE A 44 13.24 13.30 3.32
CA PHE A 44 13.50 13.30 4.75
C PHE A 44 15.01 13.37 4.98
N LYS A 45 15.42 13.52 6.25
CA LYS A 45 16.85 13.75 6.59
C LYS A 45 17.78 12.77 5.87
N ASP A 46 18.71 13.31 5.15
CA ASP A 46 19.76 12.60 4.37
C ASP A 46 19.23 11.75 3.19
N PHE A 47 17.91 11.69 2.95
CA PHE A 47 17.35 10.98 1.81
C PHE A 47 16.81 11.96 0.77
N PHE A 48 17.56 12.12 -0.31
CA PHE A 48 17.28 13.10 -1.35
C PHE A 48 17.63 12.56 -2.72
N MET A 49 17.19 13.28 -3.75
CA MET A 49 17.54 13.02 -5.13
C MET A 49 17.80 14.30 -5.89
N TYR A 50 18.46 14.16 -7.01
CA TYR A 50 18.70 15.22 -7.98
C TYR A 50 17.80 15.04 -9.17
N LYS A 51 17.04 16.09 -9.53
CA LYS A 51 16.41 16.21 -10.82
C LYS A 51 17.29 17.02 -11.73
N LEU A 52 17.82 16.40 -12.79
CA LEU A 52 18.60 17.04 -13.84
C LEU A 52 17.64 17.47 -14.94
N LEU A 53 17.75 18.72 -15.38
CA LEU A 53 16.83 19.32 -16.33
C LEU A 53 17.38 19.24 -17.74
N ASN A 54 16.52 18.87 -18.69
CA ASN A 54 16.81 18.93 -20.11
C ASN A 54 18.07 18.17 -20.56
N ILE A 55 18.25 16.95 -20.07
CA ILE A 55 19.44 16.10 -20.26
C ILE A 55 19.35 15.30 -21.54
N ASN A 56 20.44 15.26 -22.31
CA ASN A 56 20.61 14.36 -23.44
C ASN A 56 21.39 13.10 -23.06
N ILE A 57 21.32 12.09 -23.92
CA ILE A 57 21.98 10.80 -23.70
C ILE A 57 23.50 10.90 -23.56
N LYS A 58 24.15 11.88 -24.23
CA LYS A 58 25.60 12.06 -24.14
C LYS A 58 26.04 12.41 -22.73
N PHE A 59 25.26 13.24 -22.02
CA PHE A 59 25.57 13.57 -20.62
C PHE A 59 25.33 12.37 -19.70
N ILE A 60 24.34 11.52 -19.97
CA ILE A 60 24.17 10.27 -19.23
C ILE A 60 25.41 9.38 -19.35
N MET A 61 26.04 9.30 -20.54
CA MET A 61 27.29 8.59 -20.76
C MET A 61 28.45 9.19 -19.94
N VAL A 62 28.52 10.51 -19.83
CA VAL A 62 29.50 11.19 -18.96
C VAL A 62 29.31 10.79 -17.50
N LEU A 63 28.08 10.76 -17.01
CA LEU A 63 27.80 10.31 -15.64
C LEU A 63 28.14 8.83 -15.44
N GLN A 64 27.94 7.98 -16.45
CA GLN A 64 28.32 6.57 -16.41
C GLN A 64 29.85 6.41 -16.29
N GLU A 65 30.61 7.21 -17.04
CA GLU A 65 32.06 7.17 -17.01
C GLU A 65 32.63 7.71 -15.70
N LYS A 66 32.16 8.88 -15.25
CA LYS A 66 32.79 9.64 -14.16
C LYS A 66 32.26 9.34 -12.78
N ALA A 67 31.00 8.82 -12.66
CA ALA A 67 30.28 8.75 -11.40
C ALA A 67 29.58 7.39 -11.14
N SER A 68 29.83 6.37 -11.96
CA SER A 68 29.14 5.07 -11.85
C SER A 68 29.34 4.34 -10.53
N ASN A 69 30.40 4.62 -9.81
CA ASN A 69 30.74 3.99 -8.53
C ASN A 69 29.93 4.54 -7.34
N TYR A 70 29.32 5.73 -7.46
CA TYR A 70 28.55 6.34 -6.41
C TYR A 70 27.16 6.83 -6.83
N ILE A 71 26.76 6.66 -8.10
CA ILE A 71 25.37 6.81 -8.54
C ILE A 71 24.66 5.48 -8.42
N LYS A 72 23.51 5.47 -7.74
CA LYS A 72 22.66 4.31 -7.60
C LYS A 72 21.87 4.05 -8.89
N TYR A 73 21.16 5.08 -9.38
CA TYR A 73 20.42 5.03 -10.63
C TYR A 73 20.29 6.40 -11.31
N ILE A 74 20.04 6.34 -12.62
CA ILE A 74 19.61 7.45 -13.47
C ILE A 74 18.35 6.97 -14.20
N GLU A 75 17.23 7.67 -14.05
CA GLU A 75 15.97 7.32 -14.72
C GLU A 75 15.17 8.56 -15.11
N PRO A 76 14.35 8.52 -16.17
CA PRO A 76 13.49 9.63 -16.54
C PRO A 76 12.56 9.99 -15.40
N VAL A 77 12.30 11.29 -15.21
CA VAL A 77 11.30 11.75 -14.25
C VAL A 77 9.92 11.25 -14.67
N SER A 78 9.29 10.51 -13.78
CA SER A 78 7.95 9.98 -14.03
C SER A 78 6.91 11.07 -13.88
N ILE A 79 5.99 11.13 -14.83
CA ILE A 79 4.85 12.04 -14.83
C ILE A 79 3.62 11.26 -14.38
N TYR A 80 2.89 11.83 -13.45
CA TYR A 80 1.67 11.27 -12.91
C TYR A 80 0.43 11.89 -13.58
N SER A 81 -0.51 11.04 -13.94
CA SER A 81 -1.86 11.44 -14.37
C SER A 81 -2.88 10.39 -13.93
N LEU A 82 -4.08 10.80 -13.59
CA LEU A 82 -5.21 9.94 -13.23
C LEU A 82 -6.29 9.98 -14.33
N PRO A 83 -6.10 9.29 -15.45
CA PRO A 83 -7.22 9.06 -16.35
C PRO A 83 -8.17 8.07 -15.65
N LEU A 84 -9.41 8.47 -15.47
CA LEU A 84 -10.46 7.61 -14.95
C LEU A 84 -11.60 7.57 -15.94
N GLN A 85 -11.88 6.39 -16.49
CA GLN A 85 -13.11 6.15 -17.21
C GLN A 85 -14.19 5.83 -16.19
N ILE A 86 -15.30 6.56 -16.23
CA ILE A 86 -16.47 6.39 -15.39
C ILE A 86 -17.68 6.32 -16.31
N ASP A 87 -18.49 5.30 -16.10
CA ASP A 87 -19.78 5.17 -16.78
C ASP A 87 -20.90 5.52 -15.79
N ASP A 88 -21.59 6.64 -16.00
CA ASP A 88 -22.71 7.04 -15.15
C ASP A 88 -23.89 6.07 -15.31
N GLU A 89 -24.49 5.71 -14.19
CA GLU A 89 -25.65 4.81 -14.09
C GLU A 89 -26.83 5.55 -13.47
N ASN A 90 -28.04 5.15 -13.84
CA ASN A 90 -29.25 5.63 -13.19
C ASN A 90 -29.46 4.94 -11.85
N GLY A 91 -29.90 5.69 -10.87
CA GLY A 91 -30.24 5.15 -9.55
C GLY A 91 -29.94 6.10 -8.41
N GLU A 92 -30.51 5.81 -7.27
CA GLU A 92 -30.24 6.51 -6.01
C GLU A 92 -30.14 5.52 -4.86
N VAL A 93 -29.36 5.89 -3.84
CA VAL A 93 -29.30 5.17 -2.57
C VAL A 93 -29.60 6.14 -1.43
N PRO A 94 -30.13 5.67 -0.29
CA PRO A 94 -30.33 6.51 0.86
C PRO A 94 -29.02 7.12 1.34
N VAL A 95 -29.04 8.42 1.65
CA VAL A 95 -27.91 9.13 2.25
C VAL A 95 -27.69 8.61 3.67
N ILE A 96 -26.46 8.28 4.01
CA ILE A 96 -26.06 7.90 5.36
C ILE A 96 -25.49 9.14 6.05
N TYR A 97 -25.95 9.42 7.26
CA TYR A 97 -25.48 10.54 8.06
C TYR A 97 -24.73 10.07 9.31
N PRO A 98 -23.72 10.79 9.77
CA PRO A 98 -23.11 10.53 11.07
C PRO A 98 -24.16 10.63 12.20
N GLU A 99 -24.15 9.65 13.09
CA GLU A 99 -24.97 9.69 14.31
C GLU A 99 -24.42 10.72 15.29
N LYS A 100 -25.31 11.46 15.93
CA LYS A 100 -24.93 12.40 16.99
C LYS A 100 -24.27 11.65 18.16
N ASN A 101 -23.20 12.22 18.70
CA ASN A 101 -22.47 11.67 19.85
C ASN A 101 -21.72 10.34 19.63
N LYS A 102 -21.61 9.87 18.39
CA LYS A 102 -20.77 8.73 18.04
C LYS A 102 -19.38 9.21 17.64
N ASN A 103 -18.36 8.60 18.21
CA ASN A 103 -16.97 8.85 17.81
C ASN A 103 -16.64 8.02 16.58
N TYR A 104 -16.27 8.69 15.51
CA TYR A 104 -15.87 8.08 14.25
C TYR A 104 -14.37 8.24 14.04
N ILE A 105 -13.73 7.17 13.57
CA ILE A 105 -12.35 7.21 13.06
C ILE A 105 -12.34 8.01 11.75
N THR A 106 -11.19 8.59 11.42
CA THR A 106 -11.00 9.31 10.15
C THR A 106 -10.08 8.51 9.25
N LEU A 107 -10.53 8.23 8.01
CA LEU A 107 -9.71 7.71 6.92
C LEU A 107 -9.16 8.88 6.11
N GLY A 108 -7.84 8.93 5.92
CA GLY A 108 -7.21 9.87 5.00
C GLY A 108 -7.29 9.34 3.56
N VAL A 109 -7.86 10.11 2.66
CA VAL A 109 -7.93 9.78 1.22
C VAL A 109 -6.93 10.67 0.49
N VAL A 110 -5.82 10.09 0.07
CA VAL A 110 -4.74 10.77 -0.66
C VAL A 110 -5.02 10.64 -2.15
N ASP A 111 -5.54 11.71 -2.77
CA ASP A 111 -6.05 11.65 -4.14
C ASP A 111 -6.07 13.05 -4.83
N ASN A 112 -6.89 13.21 -5.86
CA ASN A 112 -7.11 14.45 -6.59
C ASN A 112 -8.27 15.31 -6.06
N GLY A 113 -8.70 15.06 -4.82
CA GLY A 113 -9.79 15.75 -4.15
C GLY A 113 -11.09 14.96 -4.08
N ILE A 114 -11.98 15.36 -3.19
CA ILE A 114 -13.31 14.78 -3.01
C ILE A 114 -14.36 15.86 -3.35
N ALA A 115 -15.26 15.55 -4.29
CA ALA A 115 -16.34 16.47 -4.64
C ALA A 115 -17.38 16.57 -3.53
N HIS A 116 -17.92 17.77 -3.35
CA HIS A 116 -19.02 18.03 -2.43
C HIS A 116 -20.33 17.51 -3.03
N ILE A 117 -20.71 16.29 -2.68
CA ILE A 117 -21.95 15.64 -3.09
C ILE A 117 -22.75 15.18 -1.85
N LYS A 118 -24.08 15.07 -2.00
CA LYS A 118 -24.98 14.75 -0.87
C LYS A 118 -24.59 13.50 -0.07
N TYR A 119 -23.91 12.54 -0.71
CA TYR A 119 -23.48 11.28 -0.09
C TYR A 119 -22.23 11.40 0.75
N LEU A 120 -21.26 12.25 0.35
CA LEU A 120 -19.95 12.36 0.97
C LEU A 120 -19.81 13.56 1.91
N ASP A 121 -20.49 14.66 1.64
CA ASP A 121 -20.45 15.89 2.45
C ASP A 121 -20.64 15.66 3.96
N PRO A 122 -21.58 14.81 4.42
CA PRO A 122 -21.75 14.58 5.85
C PRO A 122 -20.54 13.95 6.53
N TRP A 123 -19.65 13.33 5.76
CA TRP A 123 -18.51 12.56 6.23
C TRP A 123 -17.17 13.28 6.07
N ILE A 124 -17.08 14.32 5.23
CA ILE A 124 -15.85 15.09 5.05
C ILE A 124 -15.60 15.96 6.28
N LYS A 125 -14.67 15.53 7.14
CA LYS A 125 -14.34 16.23 8.40
C LYS A 125 -13.23 17.26 8.22
N ARG A 126 -12.34 17.06 7.26
CA ARG A 126 -11.14 17.85 7.03
C ARG A 126 -10.74 17.85 5.56
N VAL A 127 -10.10 18.93 5.18
CA VAL A 127 -9.46 19.06 3.87
C VAL A 127 -8.00 19.48 4.09
N HIS A 128 -7.09 18.80 3.39
CA HIS A 128 -5.69 19.18 3.28
C HIS A 128 -5.35 19.33 1.81
N THR A 129 -5.11 20.54 1.37
CA THR A 129 -4.78 20.82 -0.03
C THR A 129 -3.88 22.05 -0.15
N ARG A 130 -3.04 22.05 -1.17
CA ARG A 130 -2.26 23.22 -1.62
C ARG A 130 -2.73 23.73 -2.98
N PHE A 131 -3.78 23.15 -3.52
CA PHE A 131 -4.35 23.50 -4.81
C PHE A 131 -5.60 24.35 -4.65
N LEU A 132 -5.84 25.23 -5.62
CA LEU A 132 -7.13 25.89 -5.74
C LEU A 132 -8.18 24.90 -6.23
N LYS A 133 -9.41 25.04 -5.78
CA LYS A 133 -10.53 24.13 -6.16
C LYS A 133 -10.69 23.96 -7.68
N LYS A 134 -10.43 25.02 -8.46
CA LYS A 134 -10.48 24.99 -9.92
C LYS A 134 -9.37 24.14 -10.57
N ASP A 135 -8.29 23.89 -9.84
CA ASP A 135 -7.12 23.17 -10.33
C ASP A 135 -7.18 21.67 -9.99
N THR A 136 -8.28 21.20 -9.39
CA THR A 136 -8.50 19.79 -9.03
C THR A 136 -9.73 19.23 -9.74
N SER A 137 -9.65 17.99 -10.20
CA SER A 137 -10.79 17.33 -10.87
C SER A 137 -11.77 16.69 -9.89
N ALA A 138 -11.29 16.31 -8.72
CA ALA A 138 -12.03 15.57 -7.68
C ALA A 138 -12.79 14.32 -8.17
N THR A 139 -12.46 13.81 -9.35
CA THR A 139 -13.19 12.69 -9.97
C THR A 139 -12.83 11.36 -9.32
N HIS A 140 -11.52 11.04 -9.29
CA HIS A 140 -11.05 9.77 -8.77
C HIS A 140 -11.21 9.67 -7.26
N GLY A 141 -10.84 10.70 -6.50
CA GLY A 141 -10.97 10.71 -5.04
C GLY A 141 -12.43 10.64 -4.58
N THR A 142 -13.39 11.22 -5.33
CA THR A 142 -14.82 11.04 -5.06
C THR A 142 -15.24 9.59 -5.24
N PHE A 143 -14.83 8.97 -6.34
CA PHE A 143 -15.16 7.59 -6.62
C PHE A 143 -14.57 6.64 -5.55
N VAL A 144 -13.30 6.81 -5.19
CA VAL A 144 -12.60 6.08 -4.12
C VAL A 144 -13.32 6.25 -2.78
N SER A 145 -13.69 7.49 -2.42
CA SER A 145 -14.42 7.80 -1.17
C SER A 145 -15.81 7.18 -1.15
N GLY A 146 -16.49 7.16 -2.29
CA GLY A 146 -17.80 6.52 -2.43
C GLY A 146 -17.72 5.01 -2.21
N ILE A 147 -16.72 4.32 -2.75
CA ILE A 147 -16.50 2.89 -2.46
C ILE A 147 -16.21 2.69 -0.98
N ALA A 148 -15.35 3.50 -0.38
CA ALA A 148 -14.98 3.35 1.02
C ALA A 148 -16.20 3.47 1.95
N LEU A 149 -17.16 4.35 1.67
CA LEU A 149 -18.33 4.57 2.52
C LEU A 149 -19.58 3.77 2.08
N TYR A 150 -19.77 3.56 0.79
CA TYR A 150 -21.01 3.02 0.23
C TYR A 150 -20.84 1.73 -0.57
N GLY A 151 -19.60 1.24 -0.78
CA GLY A 151 -19.33 0.11 -1.68
C GLY A 151 -20.19 -1.13 -1.39
N ASP A 152 -20.29 -1.53 -0.12
CA ASP A 152 -21.13 -2.67 0.27
C ASP A 152 -22.63 -2.44 -0.06
N LYS A 153 -23.10 -1.20 0.13
CA LYS A 153 -24.51 -0.84 -0.09
C LYS A 153 -24.86 -0.76 -1.57
N LEU A 154 -23.94 -0.21 -2.37
CA LEU A 154 -24.14 -0.06 -3.82
C LEU A 154 -24.10 -1.40 -4.55
N GLU A 155 -23.35 -2.37 -4.02
CA GLU A 155 -23.16 -3.68 -4.65
C GLU A 155 -23.85 -4.83 -3.88
N ASN A 156 -24.64 -4.49 -2.85
CA ASN A 156 -25.31 -5.47 -1.99
C ASN A 156 -24.36 -6.52 -1.39
N MET A 157 -23.19 -6.06 -0.98
CA MET A 157 -22.17 -6.87 -0.31
C MET A 157 -22.22 -6.67 1.21
N LYS A 158 -21.55 -7.55 1.97
CA LYS A 158 -21.45 -7.49 3.44
C LYS A 158 -20.01 -7.67 3.91
N ILE A 159 -19.05 -7.12 3.17
CA ILE A 159 -17.62 -7.28 3.44
C ILE A 159 -17.20 -6.40 4.62
N VAL A 160 -17.55 -5.14 4.58
CA VAL A 160 -17.13 -4.12 5.54
C VAL A 160 -18.12 -3.96 6.69
N LYS A 161 -19.43 -4.16 6.44
CA LYS A 161 -20.51 -3.81 7.38
C LYS A 161 -20.37 -2.38 7.87
N ASN A 162 -20.31 -1.46 6.92
CA ASN A 162 -19.92 -0.08 7.15
C ASN A 162 -20.98 0.69 7.94
N GLU A 163 -20.59 1.19 9.13
CA GLU A 163 -21.38 2.09 9.98
C GLU A 163 -21.01 3.55 9.77
N GLY A 164 -20.14 3.84 8.79
CA GLY A 164 -19.59 5.15 8.52
C GLY A 164 -18.29 5.44 9.29
N PHE A 165 -17.51 6.35 8.75
CA PHE A 165 -16.32 6.96 9.34
C PHE A 165 -16.06 8.30 8.66
N TYR A 166 -15.34 9.20 9.32
CA TYR A 166 -15.01 10.49 8.73
C TYR A 166 -13.92 10.37 7.66
N LEU A 167 -13.91 11.30 6.73
CA LEU A 167 -12.90 11.44 5.69
C LEU A 167 -12.04 12.68 5.95
N LEU A 168 -10.73 12.54 5.72
CA LEU A 168 -9.84 13.64 5.41
C LEU A 168 -9.62 13.63 3.88
N ASP A 169 -10.07 14.66 3.19
CA ASP A 169 -9.70 14.93 1.81
C ASP A 169 -8.26 15.45 1.76
N ALA A 170 -7.32 14.59 1.41
CA ALA A 170 -5.93 14.94 1.23
C ALA A 170 -5.65 15.07 -0.27
N THR A 171 -5.97 16.23 -0.82
CA THR A 171 -5.75 16.54 -2.23
C THR A 171 -4.26 16.80 -2.50
N VAL A 172 -3.59 15.84 -3.14
CA VAL A 172 -2.15 15.86 -3.44
C VAL A 172 -1.85 16.03 -4.93
N LEU A 173 -2.89 15.94 -5.77
CA LEU A 173 -2.81 16.05 -7.23
C LEU A 173 -3.67 17.18 -7.76
N SER A 174 -3.14 17.93 -8.73
CA SER A 174 -3.94 18.82 -9.57
C SER A 174 -4.64 18.06 -10.70
N SER A 175 -5.46 18.75 -11.46
CA SER A 175 -6.10 18.22 -12.68
C SER A 175 -5.11 18.06 -13.85
N THR A 176 -3.93 18.67 -13.74
CA THR A 176 -2.83 18.55 -14.70
C THR A 176 -1.89 17.42 -14.33
N THR A 177 -0.97 17.09 -15.20
CA THR A 177 0.11 16.15 -14.92
C THR A 177 1.04 16.70 -13.83
N MET A 178 1.57 15.81 -12.99
CA MET A 178 2.48 16.16 -11.91
C MET A 178 3.70 15.23 -11.93
N GLU A 179 4.86 15.75 -11.64
CA GLU A 179 6.07 14.95 -11.48
C GLU A 179 6.09 14.21 -10.14
N GLU A 180 6.77 13.07 -10.10
CA GLU A 180 6.81 12.18 -8.93
C GLU A 180 7.33 12.88 -7.67
N ASP A 181 8.37 13.73 -7.79
CA ASP A 181 8.96 14.39 -6.64
C ASP A 181 8.00 15.41 -5.99
N ASP A 182 7.21 16.13 -6.76
CA ASP A 182 6.21 17.05 -6.22
C ASP A 182 5.01 16.29 -5.63
N LEU A 183 4.61 15.17 -6.25
CA LEU A 183 3.60 14.26 -5.69
C LEU A 183 4.04 13.73 -4.32
N LEU A 184 5.28 13.24 -4.21
CA LEU A 184 5.82 12.72 -2.94
C LEU A 184 5.87 13.80 -1.85
N LYS A 185 6.28 15.02 -2.17
CA LYS A 185 6.25 16.15 -1.22
C LYS A 185 4.84 16.44 -0.71
N ASN A 186 3.84 16.41 -1.59
CA ASN A 186 2.45 16.64 -1.19
C ASN A 186 1.94 15.51 -0.29
N ILE A 187 2.29 14.24 -0.57
CA ILE A 187 1.96 13.09 0.27
C ILE A 187 2.62 13.22 1.65
N ILE A 188 3.92 13.56 1.69
CA ILE A 188 4.67 13.77 2.93
C ILE A 188 4.00 14.88 3.77
N SER A 189 3.66 16.02 3.16
CA SER A 189 2.98 17.12 3.85
C SER A 189 1.63 16.68 4.41
N ALA A 190 0.80 16.00 3.62
CA ALA A 190 -0.53 15.55 4.03
C ALA A 190 -0.45 14.65 5.27
N ILE A 191 0.46 13.66 5.26
CA ILE A 191 0.62 12.73 6.39
C ILE A 191 1.24 13.43 7.59
N LYS A 192 2.35 14.16 7.41
CA LYS A 192 3.07 14.87 8.46
C LYS A 192 2.18 15.85 9.24
N GLU A 193 1.30 16.56 8.57
CA GLU A 193 0.44 17.55 9.19
C GLU A 193 -0.79 16.93 9.88
N ASN A 194 -1.18 15.70 9.52
CA ASN A 194 -2.42 15.09 10.00
C ASN A 194 -2.26 13.80 10.79
N TYR A 195 -1.06 13.18 10.88
CA TYR A 195 -0.84 11.85 11.49
C TYR A 195 -1.34 11.69 12.93
N LYS A 196 -1.42 12.78 13.70
CA LYS A 196 -1.93 12.72 15.10
C LYS A 196 -3.43 12.41 15.15
N LYS A 197 -4.18 12.76 14.11
CA LYS A 197 -5.64 12.62 14.02
C LYS A 197 -6.09 11.56 13.01
N VAL A 198 -5.24 11.28 12.04
CA VAL A 198 -5.52 10.31 10.97
C VAL A 198 -4.41 9.27 10.97
N LYS A 199 -4.79 8.04 11.27
CA LYS A 199 -3.86 6.92 11.40
C LYS A 199 -3.92 5.95 10.23
N ILE A 200 -5.00 5.93 9.47
CA ILE A 200 -5.24 5.03 8.35
C ILE A 200 -5.38 5.87 7.08
N TRP A 201 -4.62 5.51 6.03
CA TRP A 201 -4.51 6.27 4.80
C TRP A 201 -4.76 5.40 3.58
N ASN A 202 -5.66 5.82 2.70
CA ASN A 202 -5.85 5.24 1.38
C ASN A 202 -5.02 6.02 0.37
N LEU A 203 -4.11 5.32 -0.31
CA LEU A 203 -3.24 5.85 -1.35
C LEU A 203 -3.47 5.08 -2.65
N SER A 204 -4.55 5.44 -3.35
CA SER A 204 -4.97 4.81 -4.60
C SER A 204 -4.27 5.39 -5.84
N LEU A 205 -3.03 5.82 -5.68
CA LEU A 205 -2.20 6.46 -6.68
C LEU A 205 -1.01 5.58 -7.05
N SER A 206 -0.57 5.61 -8.32
CA SER A 206 0.61 4.86 -8.77
C SER A 206 1.39 5.64 -9.81
N VAL A 207 2.69 5.69 -9.67
CA VAL A 207 3.61 6.16 -10.70
C VAL A 207 3.79 5.03 -11.71
N LYS A 208 3.57 5.28 -13.01
CA LYS A 208 3.61 4.25 -14.08
C LYS A 208 5.04 3.81 -14.42
N LEU A 209 5.83 3.52 -13.41
CA LEU A 209 7.16 2.95 -13.54
C LEU A 209 7.20 1.62 -12.78
N ALA A 210 7.58 0.53 -13.46
CA ALA A 210 7.63 -0.79 -12.86
C ALA A 210 8.76 -0.87 -11.82
N ILE A 211 8.50 -1.58 -10.71
CA ILE A 211 9.51 -1.87 -9.69
C ILE A 211 10.64 -2.75 -10.25
N GLU A 212 11.76 -2.72 -9.55
CA GLU A 212 12.91 -3.57 -9.83
C GLU A 212 12.87 -4.87 -9.00
N GLU A 213 13.73 -5.83 -9.38
CA GLU A 213 13.83 -7.11 -8.67
C GLU A 213 14.70 -7.01 -7.42
N ASP A 214 15.70 -6.15 -7.43
CA ASP A 214 16.73 -6.12 -6.39
C ASP A 214 16.68 -4.89 -5.48
N THR A 215 16.00 -3.82 -5.90
CA THR A 215 16.00 -2.54 -5.19
C THR A 215 14.61 -1.98 -5.02
N PHE A 216 14.36 -1.40 -3.84
CA PHE A 216 13.12 -0.69 -3.54
C PHE A 216 13.11 0.69 -4.20
N SER A 217 11.95 1.09 -4.73
CA SER A 217 11.76 2.41 -5.31
C SER A 217 11.81 3.50 -4.24
N ASP A 218 12.21 4.71 -4.61
CA ASP A 218 12.19 5.83 -3.65
C ASP A 218 10.79 6.09 -3.12
N PHE A 219 9.77 5.90 -3.95
CA PHE A 219 8.39 6.01 -3.48
C PHE A 219 8.09 4.99 -2.39
N GLY A 220 8.47 3.72 -2.57
CA GLY A 220 8.34 2.68 -1.55
C GLY A 220 9.10 3.03 -0.27
N VAL A 221 10.34 3.49 -0.40
CA VAL A 221 11.20 3.96 0.70
C VAL A 221 10.56 5.11 1.47
N VAL A 222 10.03 6.11 0.77
CA VAL A 222 9.33 7.25 1.40
C VAL A 222 8.09 6.79 2.18
N LEU A 223 7.29 5.87 1.62
CA LEU A 223 6.12 5.33 2.32
C LEU A 223 6.50 4.53 3.57
N ASP A 224 7.58 3.74 3.53
CA ASP A 224 8.09 3.02 4.70
C ASP A 224 8.58 3.99 5.77
N HIS A 225 9.33 5.02 5.38
CA HIS A 225 9.77 6.07 6.30
C HIS A 225 8.60 6.80 6.97
N LEU A 226 7.58 7.20 6.21
CA LEU A 226 6.40 7.88 6.77
C LEU A 226 5.67 7.01 7.79
N GLN A 227 5.47 5.73 7.49
CA GLN A 227 4.79 4.81 8.40
C GLN A 227 5.60 4.56 9.67
N LYS A 228 6.91 4.37 9.54
CA LYS A 228 7.80 4.19 10.69
C LYS A 228 7.86 5.43 11.57
N THR A 229 7.97 6.62 10.97
CA THR A 229 8.15 7.89 11.69
C THR A 229 6.87 8.37 12.36
N TYR A 230 5.73 8.24 11.69
CA TYR A 230 4.47 8.83 12.16
C TYR A 230 3.49 7.82 12.76
N GLY A 231 3.83 6.53 12.74
CA GLY A 231 2.96 5.48 13.29
C GLY A 231 1.61 5.47 12.59
N VAL A 232 1.59 5.41 11.27
CA VAL A 232 0.39 5.34 10.43
C VAL A 232 0.39 4.05 9.62
N LEU A 233 -0.77 3.69 9.06
CA LEU A 233 -0.92 2.56 8.14
C LEU A 233 -1.40 3.07 6.78
N ILE A 234 -0.68 2.72 5.72
CA ILE A 234 -0.98 3.12 4.34
C ILE A 234 -1.45 1.92 3.53
N PHE A 235 -2.60 2.07 2.87
CA PHE A 235 -3.11 1.14 1.87
C PHE A 235 -2.78 1.65 0.48
N LYS A 236 -2.06 0.85 -0.30
CA LYS A 236 -1.49 1.23 -1.59
C LYS A 236 -2.03 0.35 -2.72
N SER A 237 -2.46 0.93 -3.81
CA SER A 237 -2.86 0.16 -4.99
C SER A 237 -1.65 -0.46 -5.71
N ALA A 238 -1.81 -1.70 -6.21
CA ALA A 238 -0.77 -2.42 -6.97
C ALA A 238 -0.46 -1.76 -8.33
N GLY A 239 -1.42 -1.03 -8.87
CA GLY A 239 -1.34 -0.37 -10.17
C GLY A 239 -2.10 -1.10 -11.28
N ASN A 240 -2.46 -0.35 -12.33
CA ASN A 240 -3.25 -0.83 -13.46
C ASN A 240 -2.39 -0.84 -14.72
N GLY A 241 -2.40 -1.94 -15.47
CA GLY A 241 -1.65 -2.11 -16.72
C GLY A 241 -2.55 -2.42 -17.90
N GLY A 242 -2.14 -2.01 -19.10
CA GLY A 242 -2.85 -2.29 -20.35
C GLY A 242 -2.28 -3.48 -21.15
N ASN A 243 -1.45 -4.31 -20.55
CA ASN A 243 -0.79 -5.42 -21.24
C ASN A 243 -1.80 -6.41 -21.85
N PHE A 244 -2.94 -6.63 -21.19
CA PHE A 244 -4.00 -7.52 -21.67
C PHE A 244 -4.55 -7.10 -23.04
N MET A 245 -4.60 -5.80 -23.35
CA MET A 245 -5.03 -5.29 -24.66
C MET A 245 -4.11 -5.77 -25.80
N LYS A 246 -2.87 -6.09 -25.50
CA LYS A 246 -1.88 -6.62 -26.43
C LYS A 246 -1.65 -8.12 -26.27
N LYS A 247 -2.47 -8.80 -25.47
CA LYS A 247 -2.34 -10.23 -25.09
C LYS A 247 -0.94 -10.57 -24.53
N LEU A 248 -0.33 -9.62 -23.82
CA LEU A 248 0.94 -9.77 -23.13
C LEU A 248 0.72 -10.16 -21.67
N PRO A 249 1.69 -10.83 -21.02
CA PRO A 249 1.64 -11.12 -19.61
C PRO A 249 1.41 -9.87 -18.76
N LYS A 250 0.78 -10.02 -17.60
CA LYS A 250 0.60 -8.93 -16.63
C LYS A 250 1.96 -8.31 -16.28
N GLY A 251 1.99 -7.00 -16.18
CA GLY A 251 3.22 -6.27 -15.84
C GLY A 251 3.48 -6.26 -14.34
N LYS A 252 4.75 -6.06 -13.96
CA LYS A 252 5.18 -5.92 -12.56
C LYS A 252 4.51 -4.73 -11.89
N LEU A 253 4.39 -4.78 -10.56
CA LEU A 253 3.92 -3.70 -9.69
C LEU A 253 4.56 -2.35 -10.06
N TYR A 254 3.90 -1.26 -9.72
CA TYR A 254 4.43 0.08 -9.92
C TYR A 254 5.17 0.60 -8.68
N HIS A 255 6.01 1.63 -8.85
CA HIS A 255 6.72 2.33 -7.77
C HIS A 255 5.76 2.68 -6.62
N GLY A 256 6.23 2.51 -5.39
CA GLY A 256 5.47 2.65 -4.17
C GLY A 256 4.69 1.39 -3.75
N SER A 257 4.38 0.49 -4.71
CA SER A 257 3.76 -0.80 -4.38
C SER A 257 4.77 -1.85 -3.88
N ASP A 258 6.02 -1.45 -3.74
CA ASP A 258 7.12 -2.20 -3.11
C ASP A 258 7.39 -1.77 -1.66
N SER A 259 6.66 -0.79 -1.11
CA SER A 259 6.72 -0.44 0.31
C SER A 259 6.40 -1.65 1.19
N LEU A 260 7.26 -1.97 2.15
CA LEU A 260 7.11 -3.16 3.00
C LEU A 260 6.09 -2.98 4.12
N LEU A 261 6.01 -1.77 4.69
CA LEU A 261 5.04 -1.47 5.75
C LEU A 261 3.64 -1.24 5.20
N SER A 262 3.50 -0.68 3.99
CA SER A 262 2.19 -0.51 3.35
C SER A 262 1.51 -1.85 3.11
N VAL A 263 0.18 -1.83 3.13
CA VAL A 263 -0.64 -2.95 2.64
C VAL A 263 -0.95 -2.69 1.17
N VAL A 264 -0.34 -3.45 0.29
CA VAL A 264 -0.49 -3.31 -1.17
C VAL A 264 -1.61 -4.21 -1.66
N ILE A 265 -2.53 -3.65 -2.45
CA ILE A 265 -3.77 -4.32 -2.84
C ILE A 265 -3.82 -4.54 -4.35
N GLY A 266 -3.91 -5.81 -4.75
CA GLY A 266 -4.27 -6.25 -6.10
C GLY A 266 -5.79 -6.25 -6.32
N ALA A 267 -6.22 -6.41 -7.56
CA ALA A 267 -7.63 -6.49 -7.90
C ALA A 267 -8.04 -7.87 -8.40
N ILE A 268 -9.23 -8.30 -7.96
CA ILE A 268 -9.96 -9.43 -8.50
C ILE A 268 -11.31 -8.97 -9.07
N ASN A 269 -11.86 -9.75 -9.97
CA ASN A 269 -13.21 -9.58 -10.49
C ASN A 269 -14.26 -10.34 -9.66
N ASN A 270 -15.53 -10.18 -9.99
CA ASN A 270 -16.63 -10.82 -9.25
C ASN A 270 -16.65 -12.35 -9.37
N ASP A 271 -15.97 -12.91 -10.37
CA ASP A 271 -15.85 -14.36 -10.58
C ASP A 271 -14.68 -14.96 -9.79
N GLY A 272 -13.93 -14.13 -9.04
CA GLY A 272 -12.81 -14.54 -8.20
C GLY A 272 -11.49 -14.71 -8.94
N TYR A 273 -11.37 -14.26 -10.19
CA TYR A 273 -10.11 -14.24 -10.94
C TYR A 273 -9.36 -12.91 -10.72
N ALA A 274 -8.03 -12.96 -10.80
CA ALA A 274 -7.23 -11.74 -10.78
C ALA A 274 -7.53 -10.90 -12.03
N SER A 275 -7.97 -9.65 -11.82
CA SER A 275 -8.36 -8.74 -12.91
C SER A 275 -7.25 -8.56 -13.93
N ASN A 276 -7.60 -8.50 -15.22
CA ASN A 276 -6.64 -8.45 -16.32
C ASN A 276 -5.69 -7.25 -16.25
N TYR A 277 -6.16 -6.13 -15.75
CA TYR A 277 -5.37 -4.91 -15.58
C TYR A 277 -4.50 -4.91 -14.31
N SER A 278 -4.81 -5.77 -13.32
CA SER A 278 -4.08 -5.78 -12.05
C SER A 278 -2.62 -6.16 -12.26
N ARG A 279 -1.72 -5.35 -11.74
CA ARG A 279 -0.30 -5.65 -11.79
C ARG A 279 0.09 -6.68 -10.76
N VAL A 280 1.17 -7.42 -11.03
CA VAL A 280 1.60 -8.58 -10.25
C VAL A 280 2.98 -8.42 -9.64
N GLY A 281 3.22 -9.12 -8.55
CA GLY A 281 4.50 -9.21 -7.85
C GLY A 281 5.48 -10.20 -8.50
N LEU A 282 6.48 -10.70 -7.81
CA LEU A 282 6.84 -10.37 -6.44
C LEU A 282 7.44 -8.96 -6.35
N GLY A 283 7.52 -8.43 -5.13
CA GLY A 283 8.30 -7.23 -4.85
C GLY A 283 9.82 -7.50 -4.87
N PRO A 284 10.65 -6.45 -4.62
CA PRO A 284 12.10 -6.58 -4.64
C PRO A 284 12.60 -7.69 -3.71
N LYS A 285 13.65 -8.39 -4.14
CA LYS A 285 14.28 -9.53 -3.42
C LYS A 285 13.29 -10.65 -3.05
N GLY A 286 12.24 -10.82 -3.86
CA GLY A 286 11.23 -11.87 -3.66
C GLY A 286 10.25 -11.58 -2.51
N THR A 287 10.12 -10.32 -2.06
CA THR A 287 9.13 -9.95 -1.04
C THR A 287 7.71 -10.16 -1.57
N ILE A 288 6.83 -10.64 -0.70
CA ILE A 288 5.44 -10.92 -1.08
C ILE A 288 4.70 -9.59 -1.22
N LYS A 289 4.40 -9.24 -2.47
CA LYS A 289 3.59 -8.12 -2.90
C LYS A 289 2.83 -8.51 -4.19
N PRO A 290 1.54 -8.12 -4.36
CA PRO A 290 0.74 -7.38 -3.38
C PRO A 290 0.62 -8.15 -2.06
N ASP A 291 0.22 -7.48 -0.95
CA ASP A 291 -0.07 -8.20 0.31
C ASP A 291 -1.40 -8.95 0.22
N LEU A 292 -2.40 -8.34 -0.40
CA LEU A 292 -3.79 -8.82 -0.46
C LEU A 292 -4.43 -8.46 -1.80
N ALA A 293 -5.60 -9.01 -2.06
CA ALA A 293 -6.46 -8.60 -3.16
C ALA A 293 -7.92 -8.37 -2.70
N SER A 294 -8.67 -7.60 -3.48
CA SER A 294 -10.10 -7.39 -3.28
C SER A 294 -10.80 -7.05 -4.59
N TYR A 295 -12.13 -6.93 -4.54
CA TYR A 295 -12.95 -6.63 -5.72
C TYR A 295 -12.65 -5.22 -6.24
N GLY A 296 -12.19 -5.15 -7.48
CA GLY A 296 -11.84 -3.92 -8.19
C GLY A 296 -12.50 -3.78 -9.57
N GLY A 297 -13.36 -4.74 -9.93
CA GLY A 297 -13.96 -4.82 -11.26
C GLY A 297 -13.04 -5.49 -12.30
N GLU A 298 -13.44 -5.48 -13.57
CA GLU A 298 -12.72 -6.12 -14.66
C GLU A 298 -12.71 -5.25 -15.92
N LEU A 299 -11.66 -5.33 -16.69
CA LEU A 299 -11.54 -4.80 -18.04
C LEU A 299 -11.23 -5.95 -19.01
N LEU A 300 -12.11 -6.14 -19.97
CA LEU A 300 -11.99 -7.19 -20.98
C LEU A 300 -11.77 -6.54 -22.37
N LEU A 301 -11.10 -7.28 -23.25
CA LEU A 301 -11.03 -6.96 -24.66
C LEU A 301 -12.12 -7.77 -25.38
N GLY A 302 -13.08 -7.08 -25.99
CA GLY A 302 -14.11 -7.72 -26.80
C GLY A 302 -13.56 -8.20 -28.15
N ASP A 303 -14.37 -8.98 -28.85
CA ASP A 303 -13.96 -9.61 -30.13
C ASP A 303 -13.61 -8.58 -31.21
N ASN A 304 -14.25 -7.42 -31.18
CA ASN A 304 -14.00 -6.32 -32.12
C ASN A 304 -12.89 -5.36 -31.65
N GLY A 305 -12.19 -5.67 -30.55
CA GLY A 305 -11.16 -4.83 -29.96
C GLY A 305 -11.70 -3.70 -29.08
N GLU A 306 -13.00 -3.62 -28.81
CA GLU A 306 -13.60 -2.71 -27.84
C GLU A 306 -13.24 -3.08 -26.42
N MET A 307 -13.15 -2.09 -25.54
CA MET A 307 -12.93 -2.31 -24.11
C MET A 307 -14.28 -2.48 -23.40
N ILE A 308 -14.49 -3.64 -22.81
CA ILE A 308 -15.67 -3.96 -22.00
C ILE A 308 -15.31 -3.79 -20.53
N MET A 309 -16.00 -2.90 -19.83
CA MET A 309 -15.86 -2.68 -18.40
C MET A 309 -16.96 -3.38 -17.62
N LYS A 310 -16.54 -4.24 -16.66
CA LYS A 310 -17.41 -4.77 -15.60
C LYS A 310 -16.99 -4.13 -14.29
N GLY A 311 -17.47 -2.91 -14.08
CA GLY A 311 -16.98 -2.04 -13.01
C GLY A 311 -17.58 -2.37 -11.64
N VAL A 312 -16.95 -1.81 -10.60
CA VAL A 312 -17.50 -1.66 -9.25
C VAL A 312 -18.23 -0.33 -9.16
N LYS A 313 -19.26 -0.25 -8.31
CA LYS A 313 -20.14 0.92 -8.21
C LYS A 313 -19.68 1.91 -7.15
N SER A 314 -19.79 3.19 -7.49
CA SER A 314 -19.53 4.31 -6.60
C SER A 314 -20.31 5.55 -7.06
N PHE A 315 -19.80 6.75 -6.76
CA PHE A 315 -20.37 8.02 -7.18
C PHE A 315 -19.42 8.77 -8.11
N SER A 316 -19.97 9.37 -9.17
CA SER A 316 -19.27 10.37 -9.96
C SER A 316 -19.15 11.69 -9.18
N ARG A 317 -18.31 12.61 -9.66
CA ARG A 317 -18.16 13.95 -9.07
C ARG A 317 -19.45 14.79 -9.07
N ASN A 318 -20.41 14.40 -9.86
CA ASN A 318 -21.71 15.07 -9.96
C ASN A 318 -22.76 14.45 -9.01
N GLY A 319 -22.43 13.37 -8.31
CA GLY A 319 -23.32 12.68 -7.37
C GLY A 319 -24.20 11.61 -8.00
N ASN A 320 -23.98 11.27 -9.27
CA ASN A 320 -24.65 10.13 -9.90
C ASN A 320 -23.99 8.82 -9.44
N ILE A 321 -24.75 7.72 -9.42
CA ILE A 321 -24.15 6.39 -9.34
C ILE A 321 -23.36 6.17 -10.62
N ALA A 322 -22.17 5.59 -10.49
CA ALA A 322 -21.30 5.33 -11.61
C ALA A 322 -20.51 4.04 -11.38
N SER A 323 -20.01 3.45 -12.46
CA SER A 323 -19.16 2.27 -12.41
C SER A 323 -17.77 2.53 -13.02
N SER A 324 -16.76 1.84 -12.48
CA SER A 324 -15.39 1.86 -12.99
C SER A 324 -14.61 0.65 -12.51
N SER A 325 -13.40 0.41 -13.07
CA SER A 325 -12.53 -0.71 -12.72
C SER A 325 -11.10 -0.26 -12.40
N GLY A 326 -10.51 -0.79 -11.32
CA GLY A 326 -9.15 -0.46 -10.94
C GLY A 326 -8.71 -1.02 -9.59
N THR A 327 -7.41 -1.22 -9.41
CA THR A 327 -6.79 -1.58 -8.12
C THR A 327 -7.02 -0.49 -7.07
N SER A 328 -7.27 0.76 -7.47
CA SER A 328 -7.66 1.87 -6.61
C SER A 328 -8.92 1.56 -5.81
N PHE A 329 -9.86 0.88 -6.41
CA PHE A 329 -11.18 0.56 -5.84
C PHE A 329 -11.10 -0.64 -4.90
N ALA A 330 -10.32 -1.65 -5.26
CA ALA A 330 -9.95 -2.73 -4.34
C ALA A 330 -9.26 -2.18 -3.08
N THR A 331 -8.36 -1.21 -3.23
CA THR A 331 -7.65 -0.54 -2.13
C THR A 331 -8.60 0.23 -1.22
N ALA A 332 -9.55 0.99 -1.80
CA ALA A 332 -10.56 1.72 -1.05
C ALA A 332 -11.42 0.78 -0.18
N ARG A 333 -11.78 -0.38 -0.70
CA ARG A 333 -12.56 -1.40 0.02
C ARG A 333 -11.79 -1.97 1.22
N ILE A 334 -10.49 -2.27 1.06
CA ILE A 334 -9.67 -2.78 2.17
C ILE A 334 -9.35 -1.70 3.20
N SER A 335 -9.06 -0.47 2.78
CA SER A 335 -8.84 0.63 3.72
C SER A 335 -10.09 0.95 4.54
N SER A 336 -11.28 0.85 3.93
CA SER A 336 -12.58 0.92 4.61
C SER A 336 -12.75 -0.20 5.63
N LEU A 337 -12.49 -1.46 5.22
CA LEU A 337 -12.56 -2.63 6.09
C LEU A 337 -11.72 -2.44 7.36
N VAL A 338 -10.48 -2.00 7.21
CA VAL A 338 -9.57 -1.80 8.36
C VAL A 338 -9.98 -0.59 9.21
N THR A 339 -10.50 0.46 8.60
CA THR A 339 -11.03 1.62 9.34
C THR A 339 -12.19 1.20 10.25
N ILE A 340 -13.12 0.39 9.74
CA ILE A 340 -14.25 -0.15 10.53
C ILE A 340 -13.77 -1.14 11.60
N ILE A 341 -12.82 -2.01 11.29
CA ILE A 341 -12.22 -2.91 12.28
C ILE A 341 -11.61 -2.09 13.42
N TYR A 342 -10.77 -1.10 13.12
CA TYR A 342 -10.13 -0.27 14.15
C TYR A 342 -11.17 0.52 14.97
N GLN A 343 -12.19 1.08 14.33
CA GLN A 343 -13.29 1.77 15.01
C GLN A 343 -14.00 0.87 16.04
N ASN A 344 -14.27 -0.40 15.68
CA ASN A 344 -14.88 -1.36 16.58
C ASN A 344 -13.90 -1.87 17.66
N ILE A 345 -12.60 -2.00 17.36
CA ILE A 345 -11.59 -2.29 18.35
C ILE A 345 -11.56 -1.21 19.43
N CYS A 346 -11.53 0.06 19.06
CA CYS A 346 -11.57 1.18 20.01
C CYS A 346 -12.82 1.20 20.89
N LYS A 347 -13.94 0.68 20.38
CA LYS A 347 -15.21 0.61 21.12
C LYS A 347 -15.29 -0.58 22.06
N ASP A 348 -14.94 -1.77 21.58
CA ASP A 348 -15.31 -3.05 22.20
C ASP A 348 -14.12 -3.80 22.82
N PHE A 349 -12.88 -3.41 22.50
CA PHE A 349 -11.65 -4.13 22.91
C PHE A 349 -10.58 -3.15 23.43
N ARG A 350 -10.77 -2.62 24.62
CA ARG A 350 -9.95 -1.54 25.22
C ARG A 350 -8.46 -1.85 25.29
N ASP A 351 -8.08 -3.08 25.55
CA ASP A 351 -6.68 -3.52 25.63
C ASP A 351 -5.94 -3.40 24.27
N PHE A 352 -6.67 -3.27 23.18
CA PHE A 352 -6.17 -3.10 21.82
C PHE A 352 -6.53 -1.73 21.21
N SER A 353 -7.06 -0.79 22.01
CA SER A 353 -7.57 0.50 21.49
C SER A 353 -6.49 1.46 21.03
N ASP A 354 -5.26 1.32 21.49
CA ASP A 354 -4.13 2.08 21.00
C ASP A 354 -3.86 1.70 19.53
N PHE A 355 -3.62 2.71 18.70
CA PHE A 355 -3.38 2.44 17.29
C PHE A 355 -2.11 1.61 17.10
N ASN A 356 -2.27 0.46 16.50
CA ASN A 356 -1.20 -0.48 16.17
C ASN A 356 -1.33 -0.93 14.71
N SER A 357 -0.51 -0.36 13.82
CA SER A 357 -0.51 -0.69 12.39
C SER A 357 -0.14 -2.15 12.13
N ILE A 358 0.75 -2.72 12.95
CA ILE A 358 1.21 -4.11 12.85
C ILE A 358 0.07 -5.08 13.18
N LEU A 359 -0.70 -4.80 14.25
CA LEU A 359 -1.89 -5.58 14.60
C LEU A 359 -2.92 -5.57 13.47
N LEU A 360 -3.26 -4.37 12.96
CA LEU A 360 -4.26 -4.25 11.90
C LEU A 360 -3.84 -4.98 10.62
N LYS A 361 -2.57 -4.87 10.24
CA LYS A 361 -2.01 -5.63 9.11
C LYS A 361 -2.04 -7.14 9.39
N ALA A 362 -1.67 -7.59 10.57
CA ALA A 362 -1.69 -9.01 10.96
C ALA A 362 -3.10 -9.60 10.90
N LEU A 363 -4.12 -8.89 11.40
CA LEU A 363 -5.51 -9.35 11.41
C LEU A 363 -6.04 -9.62 10.00
N ILE A 364 -5.86 -8.67 9.06
CA ILE A 364 -6.36 -8.84 7.70
C ILE A 364 -5.59 -9.91 6.93
N ILE A 365 -4.28 -10.03 7.14
CA ILE A 365 -3.47 -11.08 6.50
C ILE A 365 -3.79 -12.44 7.08
N HIS A 366 -3.97 -12.56 8.40
CA HIS A 366 -4.35 -13.81 9.04
C HIS A 366 -5.68 -14.35 8.50
N SER A 367 -6.65 -13.46 8.32
CA SER A 367 -7.98 -13.79 7.80
C SER A 367 -8.00 -14.14 6.32
N ALA A 368 -7.01 -13.69 5.56
CA ALA A 368 -7.01 -13.81 4.11
C ALA A 368 -6.94 -15.26 3.64
N LYS A 369 -7.69 -15.58 2.59
CA LYS A 369 -7.74 -16.90 1.94
C LYS A 369 -7.57 -16.76 0.43
N ASN A 370 -7.01 -17.76 -0.21
CA ASN A 370 -7.01 -17.84 -1.67
C ASN A 370 -8.43 -18.03 -2.20
N THR A 371 -8.65 -17.70 -3.45
CA THR A 371 -9.91 -17.97 -4.15
C THR A 371 -10.01 -19.45 -4.54
N ASP A 372 -11.21 -19.91 -4.89
CA ASP A 372 -11.41 -21.23 -5.50
C ASP A 372 -10.69 -21.40 -6.86
N LYS A 373 -10.18 -20.30 -7.43
CA LYS A 373 -9.40 -20.27 -8.66
C LYS A 373 -7.92 -20.56 -8.43
N ASN A 374 -7.49 -20.72 -7.18
CA ASN A 374 -6.13 -21.05 -6.78
C ASN A 374 -5.07 -20.13 -7.43
N LEU A 375 -5.26 -18.83 -7.27
CA LEU A 375 -4.39 -17.79 -7.83
C LEU A 375 -3.01 -17.79 -7.17
N SER A 376 -2.00 -17.29 -7.89
CA SER A 376 -0.63 -17.19 -7.38
C SER A 376 -0.46 -16.09 -6.34
N MET A 377 0.57 -16.21 -5.52
CA MET A 377 0.96 -15.14 -4.59
C MET A 377 1.38 -13.84 -5.30
N GLU A 378 1.86 -13.95 -6.54
CA GLU A 378 2.19 -12.79 -7.36
C GLU A 378 0.95 -11.97 -7.74
N GLU A 379 -0.21 -12.62 -7.83
CA GLU A 379 -1.48 -11.98 -8.22
C GLU A 379 -2.24 -11.41 -7.03
N ILE A 380 -2.32 -12.16 -5.92
CA ILE A 380 -3.20 -11.83 -4.80
C ILE A 380 -2.53 -11.80 -3.42
N GLY A 381 -1.22 -11.98 -3.36
CA GLY A 381 -0.49 -12.04 -2.10
C GLY A 381 -1.00 -13.16 -1.19
N TYR A 382 -1.33 -12.81 0.05
CA TYR A 382 -1.89 -13.75 1.03
C TYR A 382 -3.38 -14.08 0.77
N GLY A 383 -4.00 -13.47 -0.23
CA GLY A 383 -5.38 -13.74 -0.64
C GLY A 383 -6.37 -12.61 -0.35
N ILE A 384 -7.63 -12.96 -0.20
CA ILE A 384 -8.74 -12.05 0.06
C ILE A 384 -9.04 -12.09 1.56
N PRO A 385 -9.04 -10.95 2.28
CA PRO A 385 -9.38 -10.93 3.70
C PRO A 385 -10.86 -11.26 3.95
N ALA A 386 -11.13 -11.81 5.13
CA ALA A 386 -12.48 -12.06 5.60
C ALA A 386 -13.24 -10.74 5.89
N THR A 387 -14.51 -10.86 6.20
CA THR A 387 -15.38 -9.72 6.56
C THR A 387 -14.95 -9.09 7.89
N SER A 388 -15.34 -7.83 8.10
CA SER A 388 -15.07 -7.13 9.37
C SER A 388 -15.63 -7.89 10.58
N THR A 389 -16.82 -8.49 10.45
CA THR A 389 -17.45 -9.26 11.51
C THR A 389 -16.66 -10.51 11.88
N GLU A 390 -16.16 -11.24 10.87
CA GLU A 390 -15.34 -12.43 11.10
C GLU A 390 -14.01 -12.06 11.75
N ILE A 391 -13.32 -11.01 11.28
CA ILE A 391 -12.06 -10.56 11.87
C ILE A 391 -12.24 -10.09 13.32
N LEU A 392 -13.31 -9.35 13.63
CA LEU A 392 -13.61 -8.92 14.99
C LEU A 392 -13.95 -10.09 15.93
N SER A 393 -14.48 -11.20 15.39
CA SER A 393 -14.73 -12.40 16.19
C SER A 393 -13.45 -13.03 16.75
N TYR A 394 -12.26 -12.77 16.15
CA TYR A 394 -10.99 -13.31 16.61
C TYR A 394 -10.65 -12.92 18.04
N PHE A 395 -11.06 -11.73 18.48
CA PHE A 395 -10.84 -11.26 19.86
C PHE A 395 -11.64 -12.04 20.93
N LYS A 396 -12.65 -12.80 20.51
CA LYS A 396 -13.52 -13.60 21.38
C LYS A 396 -13.39 -15.11 21.13
N ASN A 397 -12.62 -15.52 20.12
CA ASN A 397 -12.49 -16.92 19.74
C ASN A 397 -11.38 -17.60 20.57
N GLU A 398 -11.75 -18.61 21.35
CA GLU A 398 -10.81 -19.36 22.19
C GLU A 398 -9.74 -20.10 21.37
N ASN A 399 -10.02 -20.44 20.12
CA ASN A 399 -9.07 -21.08 19.22
C ASN A 399 -8.10 -20.07 18.55
N ILE A 400 -8.22 -18.77 18.82
CA ILE A 400 -7.34 -17.75 18.27
C ILE A 400 -6.69 -16.98 19.42
N LYS A 401 -5.37 -16.85 19.37
CA LYS A 401 -4.60 -16.05 20.31
C LYS A 401 -3.82 -14.97 19.58
N ILE A 402 -3.91 -13.75 20.10
CA ILE A 402 -3.27 -12.57 19.54
C ILE A 402 -2.27 -12.05 20.54
N PHE A 403 -1.01 -11.99 20.16
CA PHE A 403 0.09 -11.49 20.96
C PHE A 403 0.69 -10.25 20.30
N ASN A 404 0.63 -9.13 20.99
CA ASN A 404 1.34 -7.91 20.63
C ASN A 404 2.51 -7.70 21.56
N GLY A 405 3.64 -7.30 21.04
CA GLY A 405 4.79 -7.07 21.89
C GLY A 405 5.89 -6.29 21.18
N VAL A 406 6.93 -6.09 21.94
CA VAL A 406 8.19 -5.52 21.48
C VAL A 406 9.25 -6.58 21.71
N MET A 407 9.99 -6.90 20.68
CA MET A 407 11.16 -7.75 20.78
C MET A 407 12.38 -6.86 20.95
N GLU A 408 13.00 -6.96 22.12
CA GLU A 408 14.22 -6.23 22.44
C GLU A 408 15.45 -6.93 21.85
N LYS A 409 16.60 -6.29 21.98
CA LYS A 409 17.90 -6.77 21.54
C LYS A 409 18.17 -8.23 21.97
N ASN A 410 18.54 -9.08 21.01
CA ASN A 410 18.91 -10.49 21.26
C ASN A 410 17.90 -11.27 22.12
N GLN A 411 16.65 -10.84 22.14
CA GLN A 411 15.60 -11.48 22.92
C GLN A 411 15.09 -12.73 22.21
N LYS A 412 14.86 -13.77 23.01
CA LYS A 412 14.05 -14.94 22.65
C LYS A 412 12.73 -14.84 23.40
N ILE A 413 11.63 -14.98 22.69
CA ILE A 413 10.29 -15.03 23.26
C ILE A 413 9.77 -16.45 23.14
N GLU A 414 9.41 -17.07 24.24
CA GLU A 414 8.80 -18.39 24.29
C GLU A 414 7.33 -18.25 24.67
N LEU A 415 6.45 -18.68 23.79
CA LEU A 415 5.02 -18.74 24.04
C LEU A 415 4.64 -20.19 24.29
N ASP A 416 4.22 -20.47 25.51
CA ASP A 416 3.71 -21.79 25.86
C ASP A 416 2.36 -22.00 25.17
N ALA A 417 2.23 -23.08 24.41
CA ALA A 417 1.00 -23.40 23.69
C ALA A 417 -0.11 -23.97 24.59
N SER A 418 0.11 -24.06 25.92
CA SER A 418 -0.89 -24.47 26.90
C SER A 418 -2.16 -23.60 26.93
N PHE A 419 -2.11 -22.41 26.28
CA PHE A 419 -3.31 -21.58 26.09
C PHE A 419 -4.36 -22.26 25.17
N PHE A 420 -3.99 -23.29 24.42
CA PHE A 420 -4.92 -24.21 23.80
C PHE A 420 -4.99 -25.49 24.65
N ASP A 421 -6.15 -25.85 25.14
CA ASP A 421 -6.32 -27.17 25.79
C ASP A 421 -6.25 -28.26 24.70
N TYR A 422 -5.10 -28.93 24.62
CA TYR A 422 -4.91 -30.01 23.65
C TYR A 422 -4.09 -31.17 24.23
N LYS A 423 -4.58 -32.39 23.93
CA LYS A 423 -3.98 -33.65 24.39
C LYS A 423 -3.14 -34.35 23.31
N LYS A 424 -3.19 -33.85 22.07
CA LYS A 424 -2.50 -34.38 20.87
C LYS A 424 -1.87 -33.22 20.10
N ASP A 425 -1.03 -33.53 19.13
CA ASP A 425 -0.54 -32.57 18.16
C ASP A 425 -1.71 -31.87 17.48
N ILE A 426 -1.61 -30.56 17.30
CA ILE A 426 -2.65 -29.74 16.68
C ILE A 426 -2.17 -29.08 15.41
N LYS A 427 -3.08 -28.96 14.43
CA LYS A 427 -2.83 -28.13 13.26
C LYS A 427 -3.05 -26.67 13.65
N VAL A 428 -2.11 -25.81 13.31
CA VAL A 428 -2.17 -24.37 13.59
C VAL A 428 -1.93 -23.55 12.34
N LYS A 429 -2.57 -22.38 12.29
CA LYS A 429 -2.22 -21.30 11.35
C LYS A 429 -1.55 -20.21 12.16
N ILE A 430 -0.38 -19.78 11.71
CA ILE A 430 0.41 -18.76 12.37
C ILE A 430 0.61 -17.58 11.41
N THR A 431 0.40 -16.38 11.91
CA THR A 431 0.73 -15.13 11.19
C THR A 431 1.57 -14.26 12.10
N LEU A 432 2.76 -13.90 11.63
CA LEU A 432 3.66 -12.96 12.26
C LEU A 432 3.81 -11.74 11.36
N VAL A 433 3.56 -10.57 11.92
CA VAL A 433 3.86 -9.27 11.29
C VAL A 433 4.71 -8.46 12.25
N TYR A 434 5.74 -7.81 11.74
CA TYR A 434 6.63 -6.99 12.55
C TYR A 434 7.16 -5.80 11.76
N ASP A 435 7.70 -4.81 12.45
CA ASP A 435 8.45 -3.70 11.87
C ASP A 435 9.96 -3.87 12.12
N THR A 436 10.76 -3.06 11.46
CA THR A 436 12.20 -3.03 11.65
C THR A 436 12.76 -1.65 11.30
N GLU A 437 14.08 -1.48 11.47
CA GLU A 437 14.82 -0.39 10.84
C GLU A 437 15.14 -0.74 9.38
N PHE A 438 15.25 0.29 8.55
CA PHE A 438 15.55 0.15 7.13
C PHE A 438 16.89 0.81 6.76
N ASP A 439 17.59 0.21 5.82
CA ASP A 439 18.67 0.90 5.11
C ASP A 439 18.09 1.63 3.89
N TYR A 440 17.68 2.86 4.09
CA TYR A 440 17.06 3.67 3.02
C TYR A 440 17.96 3.89 1.81
N PHE A 441 19.27 3.86 1.99
CA PHE A 441 20.23 3.97 0.90
C PHE A 441 20.42 2.65 0.14
N GLN A 442 20.04 1.54 0.75
CA GLN A 442 20.14 0.19 0.19
C GLN A 442 21.59 -0.17 -0.23
N ASN A 443 22.56 0.28 0.57
CA ASN A 443 23.96 -0.10 0.39
C ASN A 443 24.23 -1.54 0.85
N GLY A 444 23.27 -2.13 1.54
CA GLY A 444 23.22 -3.52 1.99
C GLY A 444 21.81 -4.07 1.87
N GLU A 445 21.40 -4.84 2.87
CA GLU A 445 20.02 -5.33 2.96
C GLU A 445 19.08 -4.21 3.43
N TYR A 446 18.02 -3.96 2.67
CA TYR A 446 17.00 -2.94 3.01
C TYR A 446 16.36 -3.17 4.37
N ILE A 447 16.01 -4.43 4.68
CA ILE A 447 15.53 -4.87 5.99
C ILE A 447 16.74 -5.12 6.88
N LYS A 448 16.96 -4.29 7.89
CA LYS A 448 18.13 -4.41 8.77
C LYS A 448 18.05 -5.55 9.77
N SER A 449 16.84 -6.02 10.08
CA SER A 449 16.65 -7.06 11.09
C SER A 449 15.40 -7.89 10.83
N ASP A 450 15.44 -9.14 11.25
CA ASP A 450 14.40 -10.13 11.05
C ASP A 450 13.89 -10.70 12.38
N ILE A 451 12.62 -11.17 12.41
CA ILE A 451 12.10 -12.05 13.46
C ILE A 451 11.82 -13.40 12.81
N LYS A 452 12.44 -14.44 13.35
CA LYS A 452 12.26 -15.82 12.91
C LYS A 452 11.41 -16.59 13.92
N ILE A 453 10.70 -17.58 13.42
CA ILE A 453 9.97 -18.55 14.23
C ILE A 453 10.71 -19.87 14.10
N LYS A 454 11.10 -20.45 15.24
CA LYS A 454 11.81 -21.74 15.27
C LYS A 454 10.95 -22.85 14.66
N ASP A 455 11.58 -23.74 13.94
CA ASP A 455 10.98 -24.89 13.24
C ASP A 455 10.05 -24.48 12.05
N PHE A 456 9.94 -23.18 11.75
CA PHE A 456 9.17 -22.67 10.61
C PHE A 456 10.08 -21.77 9.76
N SER A 457 10.49 -22.25 8.61
CA SER A 457 11.34 -21.51 7.69
C SER A 457 10.56 -21.05 6.47
N GLU A 458 10.71 -19.78 6.12
CA GLU A 458 10.34 -19.23 4.82
C GLU A 458 11.58 -18.71 4.10
N ASN A 459 11.59 -18.80 2.79
CA ASN A 459 12.62 -18.20 1.97
C ASN A 459 12.44 -16.67 1.91
N GLY A 460 13.53 -15.93 2.07
CA GLY A 460 13.55 -14.49 1.95
C GLY A 460 13.24 -13.72 3.24
N ARG A 461 13.50 -12.40 3.21
CA ARG A 461 13.24 -11.47 4.31
C ARG A 461 11.93 -10.73 4.07
N ASN A 462 10.86 -11.22 4.70
CA ASN A 462 9.54 -10.58 4.69
C ASN A 462 9.16 -10.11 6.08
N LEU A 463 8.62 -8.90 6.20
CA LEU A 463 8.06 -8.39 7.47
C LEU A 463 6.73 -9.04 7.85
N THR A 464 6.22 -9.91 6.99
CA THR A 464 4.98 -10.66 7.17
C THR A 464 5.24 -12.12 6.85
N ARG A 465 4.86 -13.01 7.75
CA ARG A 465 4.94 -14.46 7.59
C ARG A 465 3.59 -15.08 7.92
N LYS A 466 3.13 -15.97 7.07
CA LYS A 466 1.88 -16.71 7.27
C LYS A 466 2.04 -18.15 6.78
N PHE A 467 1.79 -19.09 7.64
CA PHE A 467 1.92 -20.51 7.31
C PHE A 467 0.96 -21.35 8.16
N GLU A 468 0.74 -22.57 7.71
CA GLU A 468 0.06 -23.62 8.44
C GLU A 468 1.06 -24.73 8.75
N GLY A 469 0.94 -25.34 9.93
CA GLY A 469 1.82 -26.39 10.36
C GLY A 469 1.27 -27.19 11.53
N ILE A 470 2.04 -28.16 12.00
CA ILE A 470 1.71 -28.98 13.15
C ILE A 470 2.50 -28.46 14.37
N LEU A 471 1.79 -28.10 15.43
CA LEU A 471 2.36 -27.81 16.72
C LEU A 471 2.28 -29.09 17.57
N ALA A 472 3.43 -29.69 17.83
CA ALA A 472 3.52 -30.91 18.61
C ALA A 472 3.15 -30.65 20.08
N ARG A 473 2.60 -31.64 20.74
CA ARG A 473 2.28 -31.58 22.18
C ARG A 473 3.49 -31.14 23.00
N ASN A 474 3.28 -30.22 23.93
CA ASN A 474 4.29 -29.65 24.81
C ASN A 474 5.40 -28.82 24.12
N LYS A 475 5.28 -28.51 22.83
CA LYS A 475 6.16 -27.56 22.16
C LYS A 475 5.73 -26.12 22.42
N LYS A 476 6.72 -25.25 22.53
CA LYS A 476 6.55 -23.79 22.59
C LYS A 476 6.72 -23.20 21.22
N ILE A 477 6.06 -22.07 20.96
CA ILE A 477 6.35 -21.23 19.80
C ILE A 477 7.48 -20.29 20.23
N GLU A 478 8.61 -20.39 19.57
CA GLU A 478 9.80 -19.62 19.89
C GLU A 478 10.06 -18.58 18.80
N LEU A 479 10.04 -17.30 19.19
CA LEU A 479 10.46 -16.19 18.34
C LEU A 479 11.86 -15.77 18.71
N TYR A 480 12.71 -15.47 17.74
CA TYR A 480 14.04 -14.94 17.98
C TYR A 480 14.42 -13.87 16.96
N SER A 481 15.15 -12.86 17.44
CA SER A 481 15.71 -11.81 16.60
C SER A 481 17.14 -12.17 16.18
N ASP A 482 17.52 -11.79 14.97
CA ASP A 482 18.84 -12.02 14.42
C ASP A 482 19.85 -10.91 14.75
N ASN A 483 19.44 -9.82 15.39
CA ASN A 483 20.32 -8.71 15.75
C ASN A 483 19.74 -7.77 16.83
N ASP A 484 20.46 -6.68 17.07
CA ASP A 484 20.32 -5.70 18.14
C ASP A 484 19.23 -4.63 17.95
N ILE A 485 18.33 -4.80 16.97
CA ILE A 485 17.31 -3.80 16.64
C ILE A 485 16.00 -4.14 17.32
N LYS A 486 15.44 -3.15 18.02
CA LYS A 486 14.11 -3.23 18.64
C LYS A 486 13.01 -3.28 17.56
N LYS A 487 12.04 -4.18 17.71
CA LYS A 487 10.96 -4.43 16.76
C LYS A 487 9.62 -4.57 17.45
N ASN A 488 8.60 -3.88 16.94
CA ASN A 488 7.23 -4.20 17.33
C ASN A 488 6.77 -5.41 16.53
N TYR A 489 6.01 -6.30 17.13
CA TYR A 489 5.44 -7.45 16.45
C TYR A 489 4.01 -7.75 16.88
N THR A 490 3.28 -8.41 16.01
CA THR A 490 2.02 -9.09 16.29
C THR A 490 2.14 -10.51 15.79
N LEU A 491 1.85 -11.45 16.67
CA LEU A 491 1.73 -12.87 16.38
C LEU A 491 0.27 -13.30 16.59
N ILE A 492 -0.33 -13.90 15.58
CA ILE A 492 -1.66 -14.52 15.68
C ILE A 492 -1.49 -16.02 15.47
N VAL A 493 -2.00 -16.80 16.42
CA VAL A 493 -2.01 -18.26 16.35
C VAL A 493 -3.44 -18.74 16.40
N GLU A 494 -3.84 -19.50 15.40
CA GLU A 494 -5.17 -20.11 15.29
C GLU A 494 -5.02 -21.64 15.31
N LYS A 495 -5.74 -22.29 16.21
CA LYS A 495 -5.91 -23.75 16.21
C LYS A 495 -6.92 -24.11 15.12
N LEU A 496 -6.50 -24.90 14.16
CA LEU A 496 -7.34 -25.41 13.08
C LEU A 496 -8.00 -26.73 13.52
N ASN A 497 -9.25 -26.94 13.09
CA ASN A 497 -10.01 -28.16 13.39
C ASN A 497 -9.50 -29.38 12.60
#